data_92d721a0cd60e0d0f4be8611d18c8fb2
#
_entry.id   92d721a0cd60e0d0f4be8611d18c8fb2
#
_cell.length_a   1.000
_cell.length_b   1.000
_cell.length_c   1.000
_cell.angle_alpha   90.00
_cell.angle_beta   90.00
_cell.angle_gamma   90.00
#
_symmetry.space_group_name_H-M   'P 1'
#
loop_
_entity.id
_entity.type
_entity.pdbx_description
1 polymer ?
#
loop_
_entity_poly.entity_id
_entity_poly.type
_entity_poly.pdbx_seq_one_letter_code
_entity_poly.pdbx_strand_id
1 'polypeptide(L)'
;MIGCEGGQSHGRGDPGQPCRAGDQVSYAEIVRRRTALLGVVAGLATVAIAEAVKPRGGTSLLLDWDEVRRTARARLADPTASAATLAAADKGYRSMAAKLEKPLLDFVGGLPAGARLPEFQALDREGWLDLNLGIMRRVVDPVLETGRLPNSLIVEFGRTGLDHYMALMLAFLGRRVLGQYDPQLMGVEPLDDAGLYLVETNVEEWGRTANLPEQDLRRWLILHEMTHAWQFAAHPWLREHMEQSMRMLLDTVTKKVSTAARIAAFAGVLPSQWRVMRQMQGTMSLIEGYSNLVMNELGATLLPGFHELEEAYRQRSSNKSVLDQLIWKLTGLDLKLQQYRKGEAFARAVHDVHGMKALNLAWKGPDQMPRLDELAHPEAWYQRVAG
;
A
#
# COMPACT_ATOMS: atom_id res chain seq x y z
N MET A 1 49.30 14.42 35.18
CA MET A 1 50.58 13.84 35.66
C MET A 1 50.79 12.56 34.86
N ILE A 2 51.94 12.57 34.15
CA ILE A 2 52.73 11.41 33.65
C ILE A 2 52.12 10.74 32.38
N GLY A 3 52.75 10.67 31.25
CA GLY A 3 54.11 11.08 30.79
C GLY A 3 54.33 10.43 29.44
N CYS A 4 55.04 11.20 28.61
CA CYS A 4 55.52 10.92 27.29
C CYS A 4 56.44 9.72 27.16
N GLU A 5 56.69 9.23 25.96
CA GLU A 5 57.89 9.28 25.11
C GLU A 5 57.76 8.13 24.06
N GLY A 6 58.01 8.19 22.83
CA GLY A 6 59.04 8.86 22.07
C GLY A 6 59.61 7.84 21.10
N GLY A 7 59.66 8.14 19.80
CA GLY A 7 60.27 7.25 18.81
C GLY A 7 60.23 7.86 17.41
N GLN A 8 61.27 8.62 17.08
CA GLN A 8 61.55 9.15 15.72
C GLN A 8 62.11 8.04 14.81
N SER A 9 61.64 7.97 13.55
CA SER A 9 62.50 7.57 12.44
C SER A 9 62.08 8.25 11.13
N HIS A 10 63.06 8.86 10.48
CA HIS A 10 63.00 9.60 9.24
C HIS A 10 62.62 8.73 8.05
N GLY A 11 61.71 9.23 7.21
CA GLY A 11 61.50 8.74 5.84
C GLY A 11 60.94 9.87 4.99
N ARG A 12 61.79 10.46 4.16
CA ARG A 12 61.42 11.42 3.11
C ARG A 12 60.52 10.71 2.09
N GLY A 13 59.34 11.22 1.83
CA GLY A 13 58.41 10.80 0.78
C GLY A 13 57.83 12.03 0.09
N ASP A 14 57.96 12.06 -1.18
CA ASP A 14 57.60 12.98 -2.23
C ASP A 14 56.20 13.63 -2.11
N PRO A 15 56.06 14.95 -2.27
CA PRO A 15 54.72 15.62 -2.30
C PRO A 15 54.21 15.68 -3.73
N GLY A 16 53.42 14.72 -4.17
CA GLY A 16 52.91 14.80 -5.54
C GLY A 16 52.03 13.66 -6.04
N GLN A 17 51.22 13.03 -5.19
CA GLN A 17 50.15 12.17 -5.72
C GLN A 17 48.79 12.64 -5.18
N PRO A 18 47.81 12.98 -6.06
CA PRO A 18 46.46 13.24 -5.62
C PRO A 18 45.84 11.93 -5.14
N CYS A 19 45.27 11.94 -3.94
CA CYS A 19 44.43 10.87 -3.43
C CYS A 19 43.37 10.52 -4.48
N ARG A 20 43.44 9.29 -5.00
CA ARG A 20 42.37 8.72 -5.80
C ARG A 20 41.08 8.76 -4.94
N ALA A 21 40.13 9.59 -5.37
CA ALA A 21 38.76 9.56 -4.88
C ALA A 21 38.25 8.15 -5.11
N GLY A 22 38.16 7.37 -4.04
CA GLY A 22 37.50 6.08 -4.06
C GLY A 22 36.06 6.31 -4.48
N ASP A 23 35.56 5.52 -5.42
CA ASP A 23 34.20 5.50 -5.95
C ASP A 23 33.21 5.47 -4.83
N GLN A 24 32.76 6.65 -4.36
CA GLN A 24 31.53 6.79 -3.60
C GLN A 24 30.37 6.59 -4.60
N VAL A 25 29.99 5.34 -4.81
CA VAL A 25 28.75 5.03 -5.51
C VAL A 25 27.64 5.75 -4.74
N SER A 26 27.11 6.80 -5.35
CA SER A 26 26.07 7.66 -4.75
C SER A 26 24.93 6.77 -4.26
N TYR A 27 24.46 7.03 -3.04
CA TYR A 27 23.27 6.37 -2.46
C TYR A 27 22.07 6.39 -3.44
N ALA A 28 21.96 7.44 -4.24
CA ALA A 28 21.01 7.56 -5.36
C ALA A 28 21.22 6.49 -6.44
N GLU A 29 22.46 6.06 -6.70
CA GLU A 29 22.78 5.06 -7.71
C GLU A 29 22.52 3.63 -7.21
N ILE A 30 22.74 3.37 -5.92
CA ILE A 30 22.38 2.11 -5.26
C ILE A 30 20.86 1.96 -5.19
N VAL A 31 20.15 3.04 -4.86
CA VAL A 31 18.67 3.08 -4.88
C VAL A 31 18.17 2.89 -6.31
N ARG A 32 18.77 3.53 -7.29
CA ARG A 32 18.39 3.42 -8.72
C ARG A 32 18.59 2.00 -9.26
N ARG A 33 19.69 1.32 -8.92
CA ARG A 33 19.95 -0.07 -9.32
C ARG A 33 19.03 -1.06 -8.61
N ARG A 34 18.71 -0.85 -7.32
CA ARG A 34 17.79 -1.70 -6.57
C ARG A 34 16.33 -1.48 -6.99
N THR A 35 15.93 -0.25 -7.32
CA THR A 35 14.60 0.05 -7.83
C THR A 35 14.40 -0.49 -9.25
N ALA A 36 15.43 -0.46 -10.08
CA ALA A 36 15.43 -1.10 -11.41
C ALA A 36 15.30 -2.62 -11.30
N LEU A 37 16.00 -3.26 -10.34
CA LEU A 37 15.92 -4.71 -10.14
C LEU A 37 14.55 -5.17 -9.62
N LEU A 38 13.90 -4.38 -8.78
CA LEU A 38 12.60 -4.68 -8.20
C LEU A 38 11.44 -4.32 -9.13
N GLY A 39 11.58 -3.28 -9.96
CA GLY A 39 10.72 -3.02 -11.11
C GLY A 39 10.82 -4.12 -12.15
N VAL A 40 12.02 -4.68 -12.33
CA VAL A 40 12.27 -5.87 -13.16
C VAL A 40 11.60 -7.11 -12.58
N VAL A 41 11.64 -7.35 -11.27
CA VAL A 41 10.99 -8.54 -10.65
C VAL A 41 9.47 -8.41 -10.64
N ALA A 42 8.91 -7.23 -10.34
CA ALA A 42 7.46 -6.98 -10.46
C ALA A 42 7.04 -6.96 -11.95
N GLY A 43 7.84 -6.37 -12.83
CA GLY A 43 7.65 -6.41 -14.27
C GLY A 43 7.87 -7.81 -14.85
N LEU A 44 8.82 -8.60 -14.35
CA LEU A 44 9.03 -10.01 -14.70
C LEU A 44 7.86 -10.88 -14.24
N ALA A 45 7.32 -10.68 -13.05
CA ALA A 45 6.11 -11.35 -12.63
C ALA A 45 4.92 -10.97 -13.53
N THR A 46 4.78 -9.69 -13.91
CA THR A 46 3.69 -9.22 -14.78
C THR A 46 3.89 -9.67 -16.24
N VAL A 47 5.13 -9.65 -16.75
CA VAL A 47 5.47 -10.11 -18.12
C VAL A 47 5.55 -11.64 -18.18
N ALA A 48 5.94 -12.30 -17.07
CA ALA A 48 5.90 -13.73 -16.91
C ALA A 48 4.47 -14.29 -17.07
N ILE A 49 3.53 -13.59 -16.48
CA ILE A 49 2.09 -13.87 -16.64
C ILE A 49 1.68 -13.64 -18.11
N ALA A 50 2.27 -12.65 -18.76
CA ALA A 50 1.87 -12.15 -20.06
C ALA A 50 2.34 -12.95 -21.30
N GLU A 51 3.31 -13.85 -21.24
CA GLU A 51 3.83 -14.58 -22.43
C GLU A 51 3.29 -15.98 -22.67
N ALA A 52 2.53 -16.50 -21.75
CA ALA A 52 2.20 -17.93 -21.73
C ALA A 52 0.81 -18.31 -22.25
N VAL A 53 -0.01 -17.38 -22.75
CA VAL A 53 -1.36 -17.70 -23.21
C VAL A 53 -1.48 -17.66 -24.71
N LYS A 54 -1.38 -18.83 -25.36
CA LYS A 54 -2.04 -19.08 -26.64
C LYS A 54 -3.42 -19.68 -26.36
N PRO A 55 -4.51 -19.10 -26.89
CA PRO A 55 -5.81 -19.74 -26.82
C PRO A 55 -5.77 -21.01 -27.69
N ARG A 56 -5.77 -22.18 -27.06
CA ARG A 56 -6.31 -23.39 -27.69
C ARG A 56 -7.81 -23.33 -27.42
N GLY A 57 -8.60 -23.39 -28.48
CA GLY A 57 -10.06 -23.23 -28.48
C GLY A 57 -10.74 -23.90 -27.29
N GLY A 58 -11.35 -23.07 -26.47
CA GLY A 58 -12.09 -23.40 -25.26
C GLY A 58 -12.01 -22.22 -24.29
N THR A 59 -13.13 -21.75 -23.83
CA THR A 59 -13.31 -20.72 -22.82
C THR A 59 -12.67 -21.14 -21.50
N SER A 60 -11.34 -21.03 -21.36
CA SER A 60 -10.68 -21.28 -20.10
C SER A 60 -9.92 -20.03 -19.69
N LEU A 61 -10.47 -19.36 -18.70
CA LEU A 61 -9.84 -18.32 -17.91
C LEU A 61 -8.43 -18.76 -17.49
N LEU A 62 -7.47 -17.84 -17.57
CA LEU A 62 -6.07 -18.08 -17.21
C LEU A 62 -5.86 -18.36 -15.74
N LEU A 63 -6.78 -17.89 -14.91
CA LEU A 63 -6.88 -18.13 -13.49
C LEU A 63 -8.14 -18.93 -13.21
N ASP A 64 -7.99 -20.03 -12.48
CA ASP A 64 -9.11 -20.73 -11.86
C ASP A 64 -9.37 -20.09 -10.48
N TRP A 65 -10.27 -19.12 -10.45
CA TRP A 65 -10.63 -18.42 -9.22
C TRP A 65 -11.23 -19.33 -8.15
N ASP A 66 -11.86 -20.43 -8.54
CA ASP A 66 -12.41 -21.39 -7.59
C ASP A 66 -11.30 -22.23 -6.95
N GLU A 67 -10.25 -22.56 -7.73
CA GLU A 67 -9.02 -23.16 -7.20
C GLU A 67 -8.26 -22.20 -6.30
N VAL A 68 -8.12 -20.94 -6.71
CA VAL A 68 -7.51 -19.88 -5.89
C VAL A 68 -8.25 -19.77 -4.55
N ARG A 69 -9.60 -19.70 -4.58
CA ARG A 69 -10.43 -19.62 -3.37
C ARG A 69 -10.23 -20.84 -2.47
N ARG A 70 -10.34 -22.06 -3.01
CA ARG A 70 -10.18 -23.31 -2.25
C ARG A 70 -8.81 -23.38 -1.58
N THR A 71 -7.75 -23.09 -2.35
CA THR A 71 -6.37 -23.15 -1.88
C THR A 71 -6.07 -22.07 -0.86
N ALA A 72 -6.54 -20.84 -1.04
CA ALA A 72 -6.39 -19.76 -0.06
C ALA A 72 -7.14 -20.06 1.23
N ARG A 73 -8.40 -20.51 1.13
CA ARG A 73 -9.22 -20.89 2.29
C ARG A 73 -8.57 -21.99 3.13
N ALA A 74 -8.06 -23.04 2.48
CA ALA A 74 -7.35 -24.13 3.16
C ALA A 74 -6.11 -23.62 3.94
N ARG A 75 -5.48 -22.54 3.49
CA ARG A 75 -4.33 -21.92 4.17
C ARG A 75 -4.72 -20.93 5.26
N LEU A 76 -5.90 -20.36 5.21
CA LEU A 76 -6.42 -19.51 6.30
C LEU A 76 -6.70 -20.33 7.55
N ALA A 77 -7.15 -21.58 7.41
CA ALA A 77 -7.23 -22.65 8.43
C ALA A 77 -7.89 -22.29 9.78
N ASP A 78 -8.63 -21.19 9.84
CA ASP A 78 -9.25 -20.72 11.08
C ASP A 78 -10.74 -21.08 11.09
N PRO A 79 -11.31 -21.29 12.28
CA PRO A 79 -12.76 -21.44 12.38
C PRO A 79 -13.44 -20.16 11.89
N THR A 80 -14.43 -20.32 11.03
CA THR A 80 -15.29 -19.23 10.56
C THR A 80 -16.01 -18.62 11.75
N ALA A 81 -16.00 -17.31 11.88
CA ALA A 81 -16.77 -16.63 12.94
C ALA A 81 -18.28 -16.89 12.75
N SER A 82 -19.01 -17.04 13.85
CA SER A 82 -20.46 -17.21 13.75
C SER A 82 -21.12 -15.94 13.20
N ALA A 83 -22.20 -16.08 12.46
CA ALA A 83 -22.99 -14.94 11.98
C ALA A 83 -23.45 -14.02 13.13
N ALA A 84 -23.74 -14.60 14.30
CA ALA A 84 -24.10 -13.83 15.49
C ALA A 84 -22.92 -12.99 16.02
N THR A 85 -21.69 -13.54 16.00
CA THR A 85 -20.47 -12.83 16.39
C THR A 85 -20.21 -11.65 15.45
N LEU A 86 -20.28 -11.86 14.16
CA LEU A 86 -20.08 -10.79 13.17
C LEU A 86 -21.16 -9.71 13.27
N ALA A 87 -22.42 -10.08 13.44
CA ALA A 87 -23.52 -9.11 13.63
C ALA A 87 -23.38 -8.29 14.92
N ALA A 88 -22.84 -8.88 15.99
CA ALA A 88 -22.55 -8.15 17.22
C ALA A 88 -21.39 -7.16 17.01
N ALA A 89 -20.33 -7.57 16.30
CA ALA A 89 -19.21 -6.71 15.93
C ALA A 89 -19.68 -5.55 15.03
N ASP A 90 -20.51 -5.79 14.02
CA ASP A 90 -21.11 -4.77 13.16
C ASP A 90 -21.81 -3.67 13.96
N LYS A 91 -22.65 -4.07 14.91
CA LYS A 91 -23.35 -3.13 15.78
C LYS A 91 -22.38 -2.33 16.63
N GLY A 92 -21.34 -2.98 17.14
CA GLY A 92 -20.26 -2.36 17.92
C GLY A 92 -19.52 -1.30 17.10
N TYR A 93 -19.11 -1.65 15.89
CA TYR A 93 -18.38 -0.76 14.99
C TYR A 93 -19.20 0.46 14.58
N ARG A 94 -20.46 0.26 14.18
CA ARG A 94 -21.36 1.38 13.86
C ARG A 94 -21.55 2.33 15.04
N SER A 95 -21.70 1.79 16.24
CA SER A 95 -21.82 2.62 17.46
C SER A 95 -20.54 3.39 17.77
N MET A 96 -19.36 2.80 17.54
CA MET A 96 -18.08 3.48 17.74
C MET A 96 -17.86 4.55 16.66
N ALA A 97 -18.10 4.21 15.39
CA ALA A 97 -17.98 5.13 14.27
C ALA A 97 -18.87 6.38 14.44
N ALA A 98 -20.12 6.21 14.83
CA ALA A 98 -21.05 7.33 15.09
C ALA A 98 -20.53 8.30 16.17
N LYS A 99 -19.77 7.81 17.16
CA LYS A 99 -19.15 8.66 18.19
C LYS A 99 -17.87 9.36 17.71
N LEU A 100 -17.17 8.77 16.76
CA LEU A 100 -15.92 9.28 16.21
C LEU A 100 -16.12 10.19 15.00
N GLU A 101 -17.28 10.14 14.35
CA GLU A 101 -17.56 10.89 13.12
C GLU A 101 -17.41 12.40 13.32
N LYS A 102 -18.07 12.96 14.33
CA LYS A 102 -17.95 14.40 14.58
C LYS A 102 -16.53 14.85 14.91
N PRO A 103 -15.79 14.22 15.84
CA PRO A 103 -14.38 14.55 16.06
C PRO A 103 -13.51 14.44 14.80
N LEU A 104 -13.73 13.40 13.99
CA LEU A 104 -13.02 13.24 12.73
C LEU A 104 -13.31 14.40 11.78
N LEU A 105 -14.59 14.68 11.50
CA LEU A 105 -14.99 15.72 10.55
C LEU A 105 -14.58 17.12 11.00
N ASP A 106 -14.63 17.40 12.29
CA ASP A 106 -14.13 18.67 12.85
C ASP A 106 -12.61 18.82 12.60
N PHE A 107 -11.85 17.72 12.68
CA PHE A 107 -10.40 17.73 12.49
C PHE A 107 -10.01 17.83 11.01
N VAL A 108 -10.64 17.06 10.13
CA VAL A 108 -10.27 16.98 8.71
C VAL A 108 -10.91 18.04 7.82
N GLY A 109 -11.95 18.78 8.29
CA GLY A 109 -12.59 19.87 7.56
C GLY A 109 -13.97 19.59 7.00
N GLY A 110 -14.65 18.55 7.49
CA GLY A 110 -16.05 18.27 7.16
C GLY A 110 -16.23 17.43 5.87
N LEU A 111 -17.50 17.30 5.48
CA LEU A 111 -17.93 16.64 4.24
C LEU A 111 -18.72 17.61 3.37
N PRO A 112 -18.69 17.46 2.05
CA PRO A 112 -19.60 18.16 1.15
C PRO A 112 -21.08 17.87 1.46
N ALA A 113 -21.96 18.81 1.16
CA ALA A 113 -23.39 18.64 1.37
C ALA A 113 -23.91 17.38 0.63
N GLY A 114 -24.59 16.51 1.36
CA GLY A 114 -25.13 15.25 0.84
C GLY A 114 -24.16 14.07 0.81
N ALA A 115 -22.88 14.28 1.03
CA ALA A 115 -21.92 13.18 1.20
C ALA A 115 -22.08 12.53 2.58
N ARG A 116 -21.85 11.22 2.63
CA ARG A 116 -21.91 10.42 3.87
C ARG A 116 -20.73 9.46 3.91
N LEU A 117 -20.28 9.12 5.10
CA LEU A 117 -19.36 8.02 5.30
C LEU A 117 -20.13 6.69 5.23
N PRO A 118 -19.57 5.64 4.61
CA PRO A 118 -20.19 4.33 4.58
C PRO A 118 -20.21 3.68 5.97
N GLU A 119 -21.05 2.68 6.14
CA GLU A 119 -21.15 1.93 7.39
C GLU A 119 -20.06 0.86 7.51
N PHE A 120 -19.68 0.55 8.74
CA PHE A 120 -18.76 -0.54 9.03
C PHE A 120 -19.45 -1.89 8.98
N GLN A 121 -18.69 -2.87 8.46
CA GLN A 121 -19.03 -4.29 8.46
C GLN A 121 -17.87 -5.09 9.03
N ALA A 122 -18.19 -6.04 9.90
CA ALA A 122 -17.22 -7.00 10.40
C ALA A 122 -17.10 -8.16 9.42
N LEU A 123 -15.88 -8.53 9.09
CA LEU A 123 -15.57 -9.73 8.31
C LEU A 123 -14.74 -10.68 9.17
N ASP A 124 -14.88 -11.96 8.93
CA ASP A 124 -13.84 -12.92 9.26
C ASP A 124 -12.83 -13.01 8.09
N ARG A 125 -11.82 -13.84 8.23
CA ARG A 125 -10.80 -14.02 7.18
C ARG A 125 -11.37 -14.58 5.88
N GLU A 126 -12.41 -15.42 5.97
CA GLU A 126 -13.06 -15.98 4.80
C GLU A 126 -13.89 -14.92 4.06
N GLY A 127 -14.67 -14.12 4.78
CA GLY A 127 -15.40 -12.99 4.22
C GLY A 127 -14.48 -11.96 3.57
N TRP A 128 -13.33 -11.68 4.19
CA TRP A 128 -12.29 -10.84 3.59
C TRP A 128 -11.71 -11.45 2.31
N LEU A 129 -11.47 -12.77 2.29
CA LEU A 129 -11.00 -13.48 1.10
C LEU A 129 -12.01 -13.36 -0.04
N ASP A 130 -13.30 -13.61 0.23
CA ASP A 130 -14.35 -13.56 -0.79
C ASP A 130 -14.54 -12.14 -1.35
N LEU A 131 -14.49 -11.12 -0.50
CA LEU A 131 -14.49 -9.71 -0.92
C LEU A 131 -13.33 -9.43 -1.89
N ASN A 132 -12.11 -9.80 -1.50
CA ASN A 132 -10.93 -9.49 -2.29
C ASN A 132 -10.81 -10.33 -3.57
N LEU A 133 -11.34 -11.57 -3.59
CA LEU A 133 -11.48 -12.34 -4.83
C LEU A 133 -12.41 -11.63 -5.82
N GLY A 134 -13.54 -11.08 -5.35
CA GLY A 134 -14.44 -10.29 -6.19
C GLY A 134 -13.74 -9.07 -6.80
N ILE A 135 -12.93 -8.37 -6.00
CA ILE A 135 -12.13 -7.22 -6.45
C ILE A 135 -11.10 -7.65 -7.49
N MET A 136 -10.31 -8.70 -7.17
CA MET A 136 -9.25 -9.18 -8.06
C MET A 136 -9.80 -9.65 -9.40
N ARG A 137 -10.94 -10.33 -9.43
CA ARG A 137 -11.62 -10.70 -10.68
C ARG A 137 -11.88 -9.47 -11.56
N ARG A 138 -12.42 -8.40 -11.00
CA ARG A 138 -12.75 -7.17 -11.77
C ARG A 138 -11.51 -6.47 -12.34
N VAL A 139 -10.38 -6.54 -11.63
CA VAL A 139 -9.12 -5.92 -12.09
C VAL A 139 -8.39 -6.81 -13.10
N VAL A 140 -8.38 -8.11 -12.85
CA VAL A 140 -7.51 -9.06 -13.57
C VAL A 140 -8.20 -9.62 -14.80
N ASP A 141 -9.48 -9.99 -14.72
CA ASP A 141 -10.19 -10.62 -15.83
C ASP A 141 -10.21 -9.78 -17.11
N PRO A 142 -10.46 -8.44 -17.10
CA PRO A 142 -10.39 -7.64 -18.31
C PRO A 142 -9.00 -7.62 -18.95
N VAL A 143 -7.93 -7.72 -18.13
CA VAL A 143 -6.55 -7.81 -18.63
C VAL A 143 -6.30 -9.16 -19.30
N LEU A 144 -6.81 -10.22 -18.71
CA LEU A 144 -6.70 -11.58 -19.24
C LEU A 144 -7.51 -11.78 -20.52
N GLU A 145 -8.69 -11.19 -20.61
CA GLU A 145 -9.58 -11.27 -21.79
C GLU A 145 -9.01 -10.57 -23.03
N THR A 146 -8.17 -9.55 -22.84
CA THR A 146 -7.54 -8.87 -24.01
C THR A 146 -6.64 -9.80 -24.82
N GLY A 147 -6.33 -11.01 -24.37
CA GLY A 147 -5.55 -12.04 -25.07
C GLY A 147 -4.15 -11.58 -25.50
N ARG A 148 -3.66 -10.47 -24.99
CA ARG A 148 -2.41 -9.80 -25.40
C ARG A 148 -1.25 -10.09 -24.48
N LEU A 149 -1.39 -11.11 -23.66
CA LEU A 149 -0.36 -11.52 -22.74
C LEU A 149 0.75 -12.31 -23.47
N PRO A 150 2.04 -12.02 -23.26
CA PRO A 150 3.14 -12.70 -23.95
C PRO A 150 3.28 -14.18 -23.55
N ASN A 151 3.62 -15.04 -24.52
CA ASN A 151 3.52 -16.50 -24.43
C ASN A 151 4.62 -17.24 -23.62
N SER A 152 5.69 -16.57 -23.15
CA SER A 152 6.89 -17.28 -22.74
C SER A 152 6.98 -17.69 -21.27
N LEU A 153 6.20 -17.14 -20.38
CA LEU A 153 6.34 -17.38 -18.94
C LEU A 153 5.18 -18.13 -18.26
N ILE A 154 4.06 -18.34 -18.95
CA ILE A 154 3.03 -19.29 -18.48
C ILE A 154 3.45 -20.75 -18.79
N VAL A 155 4.33 -20.96 -19.77
CA VAL A 155 4.90 -22.27 -20.02
C VAL A 155 5.81 -22.71 -18.86
N GLU A 156 6.50 -21.76 -18.21
CA GLU A 156 7.46 -22.07 -17.15
C GLU A 156 6.82 -22.21 -15.75
N PHE A 157 5.72 -21.48 -15.47
CA PHE A 157 5.01 -21.61 -14.20
C PHE A 157 3.71 -22.41 -14.25
N GLY A 158 3.21 -22.74 -15.42
CA GLY A 158 1.94 -23.45 -15.57
C GLY A 158 0.74 -22.73 -14.91
N ARG A 159 -0.49 -23.02 -15.33
CA ARG A 159 -1.72 -22.48 -14.69
C ARG A 159 -1.74 -22.69 -13.19
N THR A 160 -1.36 -23.88 -12.74
CA THR A 160 -1.28 -24.27 -11.33
C THR A 160 -0.37 -23.35 -10.51
N GLY A 161 0.71 -22.83 -11.09
CA GLY A 161 1.64 -21.95 -10.39
C GLY A 161 1.05 -20.55 -10.10
N LEU A 162 0.27 -19.99 -11.03
CA LEU A 162 -0.35 -18.68 -10.85
C LEU A 162 -1.51 -18.74 -9.85
N ASP A 163 -2.35 -19.78 -9.93
CA ASP A 163 -3.43 -20.00 -8.98
C ASP A 163 -2.89 -20.17 -7.56
N HIS A 164 -1.82 -20.96 -7.40
CA HIS A 164 -1.17 -21.13 -6.11
C HIS A 164 -0.50 -19.86 -5.60
N TYR A 165 0.12 -19.05 -6.47
CA TYR A 165 0.71 -17.77 -6.10
C TYR A 165 -0.35 -16.77 -5.61
N MET A 166 -1.46 -16.64 -6.36
CA MET A 166 -2.59 -15.78 -5.96
C MET A 166 -3.20 -16.26 -4.64
N ALA A 167 -3.40 -17.57 -4.50
CA ALA A 167 -3.93 -18.16 -3.27
C ALA A 167 -2.99 -17.91 -2.07
N LEU A 168 -1.68 -18.07 -2.26
CA LEU A 168 -0.69 -17.82 -1.22
C LEU A 168 -0.70 -16.33 -0.80
N MET A 169 -0.75 -15.42 -1.77
CA MET A 169 -0.82 -13.98 -1.52
C MET A 169 -2.08 -13.59 -0.75
N LEU A 170 -3.25 -14.06 -1.21
CA LEU A 170 -4.51 -13.76 -0.54
C LEU A 170 -4.57 -14.35 0.88
N ALA A 171 -4.12 -15.60 1.06
CA ALA A 171 -4.05 -16.19 2.39
C ALA A 171 -3.05 -15.46 3.31
N PHE A 172 -1.92 -15.01 2.78
CA PHE A 172 -0.94 -14.22 3.53
C PHE A 172 -1.49 -12.86 3.97
N LEU A 173 -2.17 -12.15 3.07
CA LEU A 173 -2.80 -10.86 3.38
C LEU A 173 -4.00 -11.03 4.30
N GLY A 174 -4.84 -12.04 4.07
CA GLY A 174 -6.04 -12.32 4.87
C GLY A 174 -5.76 -12.55 6.36
N ARG A 175 -4.55 -13.02 6.71
CA ARG A 175 -4.11 -13.15 8.11
C ARG A 175 -3.53 -11.88 8.72
N ARG A 176 -3.36 -10.81 7.95
CA ARG A 176 -2.64 -9.60 8.38
C ARG A 176 -3.43 -8.31 8.29
N VAL A 177 -4.35 -8.24 7.37
CA VAL A 177 -5.20 -7.06 7.18
C VAL A 177 -6.11 -6.90 8.38
N LEU A 178 -6.11 -5.73 8.99
CA LEU A 178 -6.95 -5.39 10.14
C LEU A 178 -8.22 -4.70 9.71
N GLY A 179 -8.11 -3.80 8.74
CA GLY A 179 -9.22 -3.06 8.17
C GLY A 179 -9.02 -2.85 6.68
N GLN A 180 -10.08 -2.46 6.01
CA GLN A 180 -10.07 -2.15 4.59
C GLN A 180 -11.23 -1.22 4.27
N TYR A 181 -10.90 -0.08 3.67
CA TYR A 181 -11.88 0.70 2.93
C TYR A 181 -12.05 0.09 1.54
N ASP A 182 -13.26 0.13 1.01
CA ASP A 182 -13.65 -0.44 -0.29
C ASP A 182 -12.58 -0.19 -1.37
N PRO A 183 -12.47 -1.12 -2.35
CA PRO A 183 -11.49 -1.13 -3.44
C PRO A 183 -11.43 0.09 -4.35
N GLN A 184 -12.18 1.14 -4.05
CA GLN A 184 -12.03 2.43 -4.72
C GLN A 184 -10.59 2.92 -4.80
N LEU A 185 -9.75 2.52 -3.83
CA LEU A 185 -8.29 2.67 -3.86
C LEU A 185 -7.63 1.99 -5.07
N MET A 186 -8.27 0.97 -5.65
CA MET A 186 -7.77 0.25 -6.82
C MET A 186 -8.31 0.82 -8.15
N GLY A 187 -9.12 1.89 -8.13
CA GLY A 187 -9.72 2.46 -9.32
C GLY A 187 -10.76 1.55 -10.00
N VAL A 188 -11.34 0.62 -9.25
CA VAL A 188 -12.40 -0.28 -9.73
C VAL A 188 -13.74 0.32 -9.34
N GLU A 189 -14.79 0.13 -10.15
CA GLU A 189 -16.14 0.55 -9.78
C GLU A 189 -16.53 -0.03 -8.42
N PRO A 190 -17.12 0.79 -7.51
CA PRO A 190 -17.52 0.30 -6.21
C PRO A 190 -18.44 -0.91 -6.35
N LEU A 191 -18.30 -1.85 -5.44
CA LEU A 191 -19.38 -2.78 -5.15
C LEU A 191 -20.55 -1.92 -4.67
N ASP A 192 -21.79 -2.24 -5.04
CA ASP A 192 -22.99 -1.41 -4.84
C ASP A 192 -23.17 -0.91 -3.40
N ASP A 193 -22.51 -1.52 -2.41
CA ASP A 193 -22.45 -1.09 -1.02
C ASP A 193 -20.99 -0.80 -0.62
N ALA A 194 -20.46 0.36 -1.08
CA ALA A 194 -19.13 0.84 -0.64
C ALA A 194 -19.07 0.86 0.88
N GLY A 195 -18.40 -0.14 1.49
CA GLY A 195 -18.36 -0.37 2.92
C GLY A 195 -16.98 -0.10 3.52
N LEU A 196 -16.99 0.07 4.81
CA LEU A 196 -15.79 0.04 5.65
C LEU A 196 -15.74 -1.31 6.35
N TYR A 197 -14.61 -1.98 6.28
CA TYR A 197 -14.49 -3.34 6.80
C TYR A 197 -13.41 -3.42 7.88
N LEU A 198 -13.70 -4.17 8.95
CA LEU A 198 -12.67 -4.66 9.88
C LEU A 198 -12.67 -6.19 9.86
N VAL A 199 -11.48 -6.78 9.79
CA VAL A 199 -11.31 -8.23 9.86
C VAL A 199 -11.24 -8.63 11.33
N GLU A 200 -12.42 -8.89 11.92
CA GLU A 200 -12.59 -9.09 13.35
C GLU A 200 -11.63 -10.13 13.92
N THR A 201 -11.48 -11.26 13.25
CA THR A 201 -10.57 -12.34 13.68
C THR A 201 -9.13 -11.84 13.82
N ASN A 202 -8.67 -10.97 12.93
CA ASN A 202 -7.31 -10.41 12.97
C ASN A 202 -7.18 -9.33 14.05
N VAL A 203 -8.23 -8.52 14.24
CA VAL A 203 -8.28 -7.48 15.28
C VAL A 203 -8.23 -8.13 16.67
N GLU A 204 -9.08 -9.14 16.90
CA GLU A 204 -9.08 -9.92 18.16
C GLU A 204 -7.74 -10.60 18.41
N GLU A 205 -7.18 -11.28 17.40
CA GLU A 205 -5.90 -11.97 17.54
C GLU A 205 -4.77 -11.00 17.90
N TRP A 206 -4.70 -9.86 17.22
CA TRP A 206 -3.69 -8.86 17.54
C TRP A 206 -3.92 -8.21 18.90
N GLY A 207 -5.13 -7.83 19.23
CA GLY A 207 -5.49 -7.28 20.54
C GLY A 207 -5.06 -8.23 21.70
N ARG A 208 -5.37 -9.52 21.55
CA ARG A 208 -5.03 -10.55 22.51
C ARG A 208 -3.52 -10.81 22.61
N THR A 209 -2.82 -10.94 21.46
CA THR A 209 -1.38 -11.28 21.45
C THR A 209 -0.49 -10.12 21.88
N ALA A 210 -0.90 -8.90 21.66
CA ALA A 210 -0.20 -7.69 22.08
C ALA A 210 -0.75 -7.09 23.39
N ASN A 211 -1.74 -7.74 24.01
CA ASN A 211 -2.39 -7.31 25.25
C ASN A 211 -2.92 -5.85 25.18
N LEU A 212 -3.62 -5.54 24.09
CA LEU A 212 -4.09 -4.18 23.83
C LEU A 212 -5.50 -3.93 24.39
N PRO A 213 -5.82 -2.68 24.75
CA PRO A 213 -7.19 -2.29 25.13
C PRO A 213 -8.15 -2.50 23.97
N GLU A 214 -9.00 -3.49 24.07
CA GLU A 214 -9.84 -3.99 22.97
C GLU A 214 -10.69 -2.92 22.29
N GLN A 215 -11.36 -2.08 23.07
CA GLN A 215 -12.23 -1.03 22.53
C GLN A 215 -11.42 0.11 21.90
N ASP A 216 -10.28 0.46 22.49
CA ASP A 216 -9.45 1.54 21.96
C ASP A 216 -8.74 1.10 20.67
N LEU A 217 -8.32 -0.19 20.58
CA LEU A 217 -7.82 -0.77 19.34
C LEU A 217 -8.83 -0.64 18.19
N ARG A 218 -10.10 -1.03 18.44
CA ARG A 218 -11.14 -0.91 17.40
C ARG A 218 -11.43 0.53 17.04
N ARG A 219 -11.53 1.44 18.01
CA ARG A 219 -11.72 2.88 17.75
C ARG A 219 -10.58 3.48 16.94
N TRP A 220 -9.37 3.08 17.25
CA TRP A 220 -8.17 3.53 16.55
C TRP A 220 -8.16 3.09 15.08
N LEU A 221 -8.46 1.82 14.80
CA LEU A 221 -8.61 1.31 13.45
C LEU A 221 -9.80 1.96 12.71
N ILE A 222 -10.92 2.19 13.40
CA ILE A 222 -12.09 2.89 12.85
C ILE A 222 -11.70 4.30 12.40
N LEU A 223 -10.92 5.05 13.17
CA LEU A 223 -10.45 6.38 12.78
C LEU A 223 -9.62 6.33 11.48
N HIS A 224 -8.78 5.31 11.32
CA HIS A 224 -7.99 5.12 10.10
C HIS A 224 -8.87 4.89 8.87
N GLU A 225 -9.75 3.90 8.94
CA GLU A 225 -10.63 3.53 7.82
C GLU A 225 -11.66 4.63 7.50
N MET A 226 -12.22 5.31 8.50
CA MET A 226 -13.10 6.47 8.29
C MET A 226 -12.37 7.62 7.61
N THR A 227 -11.08 7.80 7.87
CA THR A 227 -10.29 8.82 7.19
C THR A 227 -10.15 8.50 5.71
N HIS A 228 -9.91 7.24 5.34
CA HIS A 228 -9.95 6.83 3.93
C HIS A 228 -11.32 7.10 3.30
N ALA A 229 -12.40 6.74 3.97
CA ALA A 229 -13.74 7.02 3.49
C ALA A 229 -13.98 8.52 3.27
N TRP A 230 -13.52 9.37 4.20
CA TRP A 230 -13.59 10.82 4.07
C TRP A 230 -12.77 11.31 2.86
N GLN A 231 -11.55 10.82 2.67
CA GLN A 231 -10.69 11.21 1.54
C GLN A 231 -11.41 11.04 0.20
N PHE A 232 -12.12 9.94 0.01
CA PHE A 232 -12.82 9.65 -1.24
C PHE A 232 -14.22 10.29 -1.31
N ALA A 233 -14.95 10.37 -0.20
CA ALA A 233 -16.27 10.99 -0.16
C ALA A 233 -16.20 12.53 -0.30
N ALA A 234 -15.19 13.15 0.31
CA ALA A 234 -14.98 14.59 0.22
C ALA A 234 -14.32 15.02 -1.11
N HIS A 235 -13.61 14.12 -1.77
CA HIS A 235 -12.81 14.43 -2.96
C HIS A 235 -13.05 13.43 -4.09
N PRO A 236 -14.21 13.49 -4.78
CA PRO A 236 -14.60 12.52 -5.84
C PRO A 236 -13.57 12.38 -6.96
N TRP A 237 -12.83 13.46 -7.28
CA TRP A 237 -11.76 13.44 -8.27
C TRP A 237 -10.66 12.41 -7.97
N LEU A 238 -10.48 12.05 -6.69
CA LEU A 238 -9.43 11.12 -6.27
C LEU A 238 -9.66 9.72 -6.86
N ARG A 239 -10.93 9.28 -6.89
CA ARG A 239 -11.31 8.01 -7.55
C ARG A 239 -10.95 8.02 -9.03
N GLU A 240 -11.39 9.07 -9.75
CA GLU A 240 -11.11 9.21 -11.18
C GLU A 240 -9.60 9.23 -11.46
N HIS A 241 -8.85 9.93 -10.62
CA HIS A 241 -7.39 9.99 -10.71
C HIS A 241 -6.72 8.62 -10.51
N MET A 242 -7.18 7.83 -9.53
CA MET A 242 -6.69 6.48 -9.29
C MET A 242 -7.04 5.54 -10.44
N GLU A 243 -8.28 5.60 -10.95
CA GLU A 243 -8.75 4.82 -12.08
C GLU A 243 -7.95 5.12 -13.36
N GLN A 244 -7.76 6.40 -13.69
CA GLN A 244 -6.96 6.81 -14.85
C GLN A 244 -5.52 6.33 -14.74
N SER A 245 -4.93 6.45 -13.55
CA SER A 245 -3.57 5.98 -13.29
C SER A 245 -3.46 4.47 -13.45
N MET A 246 -4.43 3.71 -12.95
CA MET A 246 -4.49 2.26 -13.10
C MET A 246 -4.69 1.86 -14.57
N ARG A 247 -5.61 2.51 -15.30
CA ARG A 247 -5.80 2.29 -16.74
C ARG A 247 -4.53 2.54 -17.53
N MET A 248 -3.80 3.64 -17.25
CA MET A 248 -2.52 3.92 -17.92
C MET A 248 -1.46 2.84 -17.66
N LEU A 249 -1.40 2.28 -16.44
CA LEU A 249 -0.51 1.17 -16.14
C LEU A 249 -0.92 -0.10 -16.87
N LEU A 250 -2.20 -0.44 -16.90
CA LEU A 250 -2.73 -1.61 -17.59
C LEU A 250 -2.57 -1.50 -19.11
N ASP A 251 -2.84 -0.34 -19.70
CA ASP A 251 -2.64 -0.05 -21.12
C ASP A 251 -1.19 -0.29 -21.58
N THR A 252 -0.27 -0.03 -20.69
CA THR A 252 1.15 -0.23 -20.94
C THR A 252 1.51 -1.70 -21.06
N VAL A 253 0.89 -2.53 -20.24
CA VAL A 253 1.10 -3.99 -20.25
C VAL A 253 0.38 -4.65 -21.44
N THR A 254 -0.75 -4.07 -21.87
CA THR A 254 -1.63 -4.67 -22.90
C THR A 254 -1.35 -4.19 -24.33
N LYS A 255 -0.64 -3.09 -24.55
CA LYS A 255 -0.32 -2.60 -25.92
C LYS A 255 0.64 -3.54 -26.64
N LYS A 256 0.36 -3.79 -27.96
CA LYS A 256 1.28 -4.50 -28.85
C LYS A 256 2.55 -3.66 -29.04
N VAL A 257 3.60 -4.00 -28.30
CA VAL A 257 4.93 -3.41 -28.46
C VAL A 257 5.84 -4.43 -29.16
N SER A 258 6.73 -3.96 -30.01
CA SER A 258 7.74 -4.81 -30.67
C SER A 258 8.64 -5.46 -29.60
N THR A 259 9.26 -6.60 -29.92
CA THR A 259 10.17 -7.30 -29.01
C THR A 259 11.31 -6.39 -28.52
N ALA A 260 11.82 -5.50 -29.40
CA ALA A 260 12.82 -4.51 -29.02
C ALA A 260 12.30 -3.47 -28.03
N ALA A 261 11.05 -2.99 -28.21
CA ALA A 261 10.42 -2.07 -27.27
C ALA A 261 10.03 -2.76 -25.94
N ARG A 262 9.78 -4.08 -25.96
CA ARG A 262 9.60 -4.90 -24.73
C ARG A 262 10.91 -5.01 -23.96
N ILE A 263 12.03 -5.31 -24.64
CA ILE A 263 13.36 -5.34 -24.01
C ILE A 263 13.73 -3.97 -23.46
N ALA A 264 13.40 -2.88 -24.15
CA ALA A 264 13.62 -1.51 -23.68
C ALA A 264 12.69 -1.15 -22.51
N ALA A 265 11.43 -1.61 -22.52
CA ALA A 265 10.51 -1.48 -21.39
C ALA A 265 10.99 -2.30 -20.18
N PHE A 266 11.59 -3.47 -20.41
CA PHE A 266 12.25 -4.30 -19.39
C PHE A 266 13.54 -3.68 -18.84
N ALA A 267 14.36 -3.11 -19.72
CA ALA A 267 15.67 -2.59 -19.34
C ALA A 267 15.63 -1.22 -18.65
N GLY A 268 14.51 -0.55 -18.66
CA GLY A 268 14.50 0.76 -18.05
C GLY A 268 13.26 1.60 -18.30
N VAL A 269 12.11 0.98 -18.42
CA VAL A 269 10.85 1.72 -18.28
C VAL A 269 10.79 2.97 -19.17
N LEU A 270 9.84 3.02 -20.04
CA LEU A 270 9.53 4.24 -20.78
C LEU A 270 9.33 5.42 -19.79
N PRO A 271 9.92 6.59 -20.01
CA PRO A 271 9.86 7.72 -19.08
C PRO A 271 8.44 8.11 -18.64
N SER A 272 7.44 7.84 -19.50
CA SER A 272 6.02 8.06 -19.22
C SER A 272 5.49 7.14 -18.12
N GLN A 273 5.90 5.88 -18.09
CA GLN A 273 5.45 4.88 -17.10
C GLN A 273 6.03 5.18 -15.72
N TRP A 274 7.29 5.53 -15.66
CA TRP A 274 7.93 5.99 -14.43
C TRP A 274 7.21 7.19 -13.85
N ARG A 275 6.76 8.11 -14.69
CA ARG A 275 6.01 9.29 -14.23
C ARG A 275 4.70 8.88 -13.57
N VAL A 276 3.88 8.06 -14.24
CA VAL A 276 2.61 7.57 -13.69
C VAL A 276 2.81 6.78 -12.41
N MET A 277 3.77 5.86 -12.40
CA MET A 277 4.09 5.06 -11.20
C MET A 277 4.54 5.95 -10.03
N ARG A 278 5.42 6.93 -10.28
CA ARG A 278 5.87 7.87 -9.24
C ARG A 278 4.72 8.75 -8.74
N GLN A 279 3.82 9.18 -9.61
CA GLN A 279 2.65 9.95 -9.24
C GLN A 279 1.71 9.12 -8.36
N MET A 280 1.37 7.90 -8.77
CA MET A 280 0.59 6.97 -7.94
C MET A 280 1.25 6.72 -6.58
N GLN A 281 2.55 6.52 -6.56
CA GLN A 281 3.29 6.32 -5.31
C GLN A 281 3.21 7.53 -4.38
N GLY A 282 3.32 8.76 -4.91
CA GLY A 282 3.15 9.98 -4.15
C GLY A 282 1.73 10.09 -3.57
N THR A 283 0.72 9.89 -4.41
CA THR A 283 -0.70 9.91 -4.02
C THR A 283 -1.00 8.88 -2.93
N MET A 284 -0.61 7.61 -3.13
CA MET A 284 -0.83 6.54 -2.14
C MET A 284 -0.09 6.79 -0.84
N SER A 285 1.13 7.35 -0.91
CA SER A 285 1.88 7.70 0.29
C SER A 285 1.18 8.78 1.12
N LEU A 286 0.60 9.78 0.46
CA LEU A 286 -0.17 10.80 1.16
C LEU A 286 -1.48 10.25 1.72
N ILE A 287 -2.25 9.46 0.96
CA ILE A 287 -3.50 8.85 1.42
C ILE A 287 -3.27 8.11 2.73
N GLU A 288 -2.30 7.22 2.77
CA GLU A 288 -1.96 6.43 3.96
C GLU A 288 -1.35 7.28 5.07
N GLY A 289 -0.42 8.17 4.71
CA GLY A 289 0.26 9.03 5.69
C GLY A 289 -0.68 10.00 6.38
N TYR A 290 -1.64 10.53 5.66
CA TYR A 290 -2.69 11.39 6.20
C TYR A 290 -3.61 10.61 7.15
N SER A 291 -4.03 9.39 6.78
CA SER A 291 -4.87 8.55 7.64
C SER A 291 -4.14 8.16 8.92
N ASN A 292 -2.84 7.85 8.85
CA ASN A 292 -2.02 7.61 10.03
C ASN A 292 -1.89 8.85 10.92
N LEU A 293 -1.68 10.04 10.33
CA LEU A 293 -1.64 11.28 11.09
C LEU A 293 -2.95 11.51 11.84
N VAL A 294 -4.09 11.44 11.15
CA VAL A 294 -5.43 11.67 11.75
C VAL A 294 -5.71 10.65 12.85
N MET A 295 -5.45 9.37 12.59
CA MET A 295 -5.62 8.29 13.56
C MET A 295 -4.78 8.53 14.82
N ASN A 296 -3.55 9.03 14.67
CA ASN A 296 -2.66 9.27 15.79
C ASN A 296 -3.03 10.56 16.55
N GLU A 297 -3.32 11.67 15.87
CA GLU A 297 -3.70 12.93 16.53
C GLU A 297 -5.01 12.80 17.32
N LEU A 298 -6.04 12.20 16.70
CA LEU A 298 -7.30 11.96 17.38
C LEU A 298 -7.20 10.82 18.39
N GLY A 299 -6.40 9.81 18.12
CA GLY A 299 -6.13 8.71 19.05
C GLY A 299 -5.51 9.21 20.34
N ALA A 300 -4.50 10.06 20.26
CA ALA A 300 -3.85 10.66 21.43
C ALA A 300 -4.81 11.50 22.31
N THR A 301 -5.86 12.05 21.68
CA THR A 301 -6.84 12.90 22.40
C THR A 301 -8.02 12.09 22.94
N LEU A 302 -8.46 11.06 22.21
CA LEU A 302 -9.74 10.38 22.46
C LEU A 302 -9.59 9.00 23.11
N LEU A 303 -8.41 8.38 23.05
CA LEU A 303 -8.21 7.00 23.46
C LEU A 303 -7.28 6.91 24.68
N PRO A 304 -7.77 6.46 25.84
CA PRO A 304 -6.94 6.28 27.03
C PRO A 304 -5.72 5.35 26.80
N GLY A 305 -5.92 4.28 26.03
CA GLY A 305 -4.88 3.30 25.71
C GLY A 305 -4.03 3.63 24.46
N PHE A 306 -3.97 4.88 24.05
CA PHE A 306 -3.28 5.27 22.79
C PHE A 306 -1.79 4.91 22.79
N HIS A 307 -1.12 5.09 23.92
CA HIS A 307 0.34 4.86 24.01
C HIS A 307 0.71 3.40 23.77
N GLU A 308 -0.07 2.48 24.32
CA GLU A 308 0.08 1.05 24.12
C GLU A 308 -0.19 0.65 22.66
N LEU A 309 -1.20 1.27 22.04
CA LEU A 309 -1.55 1.03 20.63
C LEU A 309 -0.42 1.50 19.70
N GLU A 310 0.09 2.70 19.89
CA GLU A 310 1.18 3.27 19.09
C GLU A 310 2.45 2.43 19.18
N GLU A 311 2.83 2.01 20.39
CA GLU A 311 4.00 1.17 20.62
C GLU A 311 3.84 -0.21 19.96
N ALA A 312 2.68 -0.87 20.16
CA ALA A 312 2.39 -2.15 19.53
C ALA A 312 2.37 -2.08 18.00
N TYR A 313 1.84 -1.01 17.44
CA TYR A 313 1.86 -0.78 15.98
C TYR A 313 3.29 -0.61 15.45
N ARG A 314 4.12 0.14 16.16
CA ARG A 314 5.54 0.32 15.84
C ARG A 314 6.29 -1.02 15.87
N GLN A 315 6.07 -1.83 16.91
CA GLN A 315 6.65 -3.16 17.03
C GLN A 315 6.16 -4.11 15.93
N ARG A 316 4.84 -4.12 15.63
CA ARG A 316 4.26 -4.93 14.55
C ARG A 316 4.88 -4.60 13.19
N SER A 317 5.17 -3.33 12.95
CA SER A 317 5.77 -2.86 11.69
C SER A 317 7.25 -3.20 11.55
N SER A 318 7.96 -3.43 12.68
CA SER A 318 9.40 -3.74 12.72
C SER A 318 9.70 -5.24 12.76
N ASN A 319 8.85 -6.04 13.43
CA ASN A 319 9.05 -7.48 13.63
C ASN A 319 8.46 -8.28 12.46
N LYS A 320 9.25 -8.46 11.40
CA LYS A 320 8.89 -9.33 10.29
C LYS A 320 9.70 -10.60 10.32
N SER A 321 9.06 -11.77 10.26
CA SER A 321 9.75 -13.04 10.09
C SER A 321 10.55 -13.07 8.77
N VAL A 322 11.54 -13.94 8.64
CA VAL A 322 12.31 -14.12 7.41
C VAL A 322 11.39 -14.50 6.24
N LEU A 323 10.38 -15.32 6.50
CA LEU A 323 9.36 -15.71 5.52
C LEU A 323 8.49 -14.52 5.11
N ASP A 324 8.09 -13.69 6.07
CA ASP A 324 7.37 -12.45 5.78
C ASP A 324 8.21 -11.54 4.89
N GLN A 325 9.48 -11.32 5.22
CA GLN A 325 10.38 -10.50 4.41
C GLN A 325 10.52 -11.04 2.99
N LEU A 326 10.57 -12.36 2.81
CA LEU A 326 10.63 -12.98 1.49
C LEU A 326 9.33 -12.74 0.69
N ILE A 327 8.16 -12.97 1.30
CA ILE A 327 6.87 -12.74 0.65
C ILE A 327 6.67 -11.25 0.36
N TRP A 328 7.04 -10.36 1.30
CA TRP A 328 6.99 -8.92 1.08
C TRP A 328 7.89 -8.46 -0.09
N LYS A 329 9.07 -9.07 -0.24
CA LYS A 329 9.96 -8.82 -1.38
C LYS A 329 9.39 -9.35 -2.70
N LEU A 330 8.86 -10.57 -2.69
CA LEU A 330 8.26 -11.21 -3.89
C LEU A 330 7.00 -10.49 -4.37
N THR A 331 6.23 -9.91 -3.46
CA THR A 331 5.00 -9.17 -3.79
C THR A 331 5.22 -7.68 -4.03
N GLY A 332 6.43 -7.15 -3.79
CA GLY A 332 6.73 -5.73 -3.86
C GLY A 332 6.13 -4.89 -2.71
N LEU A 333 5.50 -5.53 -1.73
CA LEU A 333 4.86 -4.86 -0.58
C LEU A 333 5.88 -4.15 0.33
N ASP A 334 7.15 -4.58 0.32
CA ASP A 334 8.21 -3.93 1.12
C ASP A 334 8.47 -2.48 0.66
N LEU A 335 8.35 -2.21 -0.64
CA LEU A 335 8.41 -0.84 -1.18
C LEU A 335 7.26 0.03 -0.69
N LYS A 336 6.05 -0.53 -0.55
CA LYS A 336 4.87 0.18 -0.03
C LYS A 336 5.08 0.64 1.40
N LEU A 337 5.62 -0.18 2.28
CA LEU A 337 5.83 0.20 3.69
C LEU A 337 6.84 1.33 3.89
N GLN A 338 7.91 1.36 3.10
CA GLN A 338 8.86 2.48 3.15
C GLN A 338 8.21 3.78 2.67
N GLN A 339 7.27 3.68 1.72
CA GLN A 339 6.53 4.81 1.19
C GLN A 339 5.50 5.33 2.21
N TYR A 340 4.81 4.45 2.92
CA TYR A 340 3.85 4.84 3.98
C TYR A 340 4.52 5.63 5.10
N ARG A 341 5.70 5.20 5.56
CA ARG A 341 6.49 5.96 6.54
C ARG A 341 6.89 7.35 6.05
N LYS A 342 7.22 7.50 4.76
CA LYS A 342 7.53 8.80 4.15
C LYS A 342 6.28 9.66 4.04
N GLY A 343 5.14 9.08 3.71
CA GLY A 343 3.86 9.77 3.65
C GLY A 343 3.43 10.31 5.01
N GLU A 344 3.56 9.51 6.07
CA GLU A 344 3.24 9.95 7.43
C GLU A 344 4.20 11.05 7.92
N ALA A 345 5.50 10.87 7.70
CA ALA A 345 6.49 11.90 8.05
C ALA A 345 6.25 13.21 7.30
N PHE A 346 5.88 13.15 6.03
CA PHE A 346 5.47 14.29 5.23
C PHE A 346 4.22 14.97 5.79
N ALA A 347 3.14 14.20 6.00
CA ALA A 347 1.88 14.73 6.50
C ALA A 347 2.07 15.39 7.88
N ARG A 348 2.81 14.76 8.77
CA ARG A 348 3.16 15.30 10.09
C ARG A 348 3.97 16.57 9.98
N ALA A 349 5.02 16.61 9.16
CA ALA A 349 5.86 17.80 9.01
C ALA A 349 5.07 19.02 8.48
N VAL A 350 4.15 18.81 7.51
CA VAL A 350 3.27 19.88 7.03
C VAL A 350 2.29 20.32 8.12
N HIS A 351 1.67 19.35 8.81
CA HIS A 351 0.71 19.62 9.88
C HIS A 351 1.34 20.42 11.03
N ASP A 352 2.51 20.01 11.49
CA ASP A 352 3.17 20.62 12.64
C ASP A 352 3.62 22.08 12.38
N VAL A 353 3.98 22.39 11.13
CA VAL A 353 4.45 23.74 10.76
C VAL A 353 3.31 24.63 10.27
N HIS A 354 2.41 24.10 9.45
CA HIS A 354 1.41 24.89 8.72
C HIS A 354 -0.05 24.54 9.08
N GLY A 355 -0.26 23.50 9.88
CA GLY A 355 -1.57 23.02 10.33
C GLY A 355 -2.34 22.22 9.28
N MET A 356 -3.47 21.66 9.73
CA MET A 356 -4.32 20.78 8.91
C MET A 356 -4.86 21.47 7.65
N LYS A 357 -5.21 22.77 7.74
CA LYS A 357 -5.71 23.52 6.56
C LYS A 357 -4.71 23.57 5.42
N ALA A 358 -3.42 23.67 5.74
CA ALA A 358 -2.35 23.66 4.75
C ALA A 358 -2.17 22.26 4.15
N LEU A 359 -2.19 21.21 4.98
CA LEU A 359 -2.12 19.84 4.49
C LEU A 359 -3.31 19.51 3.57
N ASN A 360 -4.49 20.05 3.86
CA ASN A 360 -5.69 19.88 3.05
C ASN A 360 -5.62 20.57 1.67
N LEU A 361 -4.62 21.39 1.39
CA LEU A 361 -4.39 21.90 0.03
C LEU A 361 -4.15 20.76 -0.96
N ALA A 362 -3.58 19.64 -0.51
CA ALA A 362 -3.36 18.46 -1.34
C ALA A 362 -4.66 17.91 -1.95
N TRP A 363 -5.77 18.06 -1.27
CA TRP A 363 -7.07 17.54 -1.70
C TRP A 363 -7.82 18.41 -2.72
N LYS A 364 -7.27 19.58 -3.09
CA LYS A 364 -7.90 20.46 -4.09
C LYS A 364 -7.91 19.86 -5.50
N GLY A 365 -7.00 18.95 -5.81
CA GLY A 365 -6.93 18.30 -7.12
C GLY A 365 -5.62 17.53 -7.33
N PRO A 366 -5.51 16.80 -8.44
CA PRO A 366 -4.35 15.95 -8.72
C PRO A 366 -3.02 16.72 -8.83
N ASP A 367 -3.05 17.98 -9.25
CA ASP A 367 -1.83 18.81 -9.38
C ASP A 367 -1.27 19.26 -8.02
N GLN A 368 -2.11 19.28 -6.98
CA GLN A 368 -1.72 19.62 -5.62
C GLN A 368 -1.18 18.41 -4.85
N MET A 369 -1.37 17.19 -5.36
CA MET A 369 -0.79 16.00 -4.74
C MET A 369 0.74 16.10 -4.65
N PRO A 370 1.36 15.64 -3.55
CA PRO A 370 2.81 15.64 -3.44
C PRO A 370 3.42 14.68 -4.46
N ARG A 371 4.46 15.12 -5.11
CA ARG A 371 5.32 14.29 -5.92
C ARG A 371 6.19 13.41 -5.03
N LEU A 372 6.65 12.29 -5.54
CA LEU A 372 7.42 11.33 -4.74
C LEU A 372 8.71 11.94 -4.12
N ASP A 373 9.33 12.89 -4.80
CA ASP A 373 10.49 13.64 -4.33
C ASP A 373 10.12 14.70 -3.27
N GLU A 374 8.94 15.28 -3.36
CA GLU A 374 8.44 16.26 -2.39
C GLU A 374 8.08 15.63 -1.04
N LEU A 375 7.84 14.31 -0.99
CA LEU A 375 7.63 13.62 0.29
C LEU A 375 8.82 13.74 1.26
N ALA A 376 10.02 13.96 0.73
CA ALA A 376 11.20 14.24 1.54
C ALA A 376 11.43 15.74 1.78
N HIS A 377 10.65 16.60 1.12
CA HIS A 377 10.80 18.05 1.14
C HIS A 377 9.44 18.74 1.33
N PRO A 378 8.79 18.60 2.50
CA PRO A 378 7.43 19.09 2.76
C PRO A 378 7.26 20.59 2.49
N GLU A 379 8.28 21.39 2.83
CA GLU A 379 8.26 22.83 2.60
C GLU A 379 8.27 23.19 1.11
N ALA A 380 9.01 22.47 0.27
CA ALA A 380 9.00 22.69 -1.18
C ALA A 380 7.63 22.39 -1.79
N TRP A 381 6.96 21.35 -1.30
CA TRP A 381 5.58 21.06 -1.68
C TRP A 381 4.63 22.20 -1.26
N TYR A 382 4.72 22.65 0.01
CA TYR A 382 3.86 23.70 0.52
C TYR A 382 4.01 24.99 -0.28
N GLN A 383 5.23 25.44 -0.57
CA GLN A 383 5.48 26.61 -1.40
C GLN A 383 4.88 26.49 -2.80
N ARG A 384 4.90 25.30 -3.40
CA ARG A 384 4.30 25.05 -4.72
C ARG A 384 2.79 25.13 -4.72
N VAL A 385 2.12 24.72 -3.63
CA VAL A 385 0.63 24.61 -3.62
C VAL A 385 -0.05 25.77 -2.91
N ALA A 386 0.65 26.55 -2.09
CA ALA A 386 0.14 27.71 -1.37
C ALA A 386 0.34 29.02 -2.13
N GLY A 387 1.32 29.09 -3.05
CA GLY A 387 1.57 30.23 -3.93
C GLY A 387 0.69 30.17 -5.15
#